data_36da79ebb12347e024e14872d58f7eac
#
_entry.id   36da79ebb12347e024e14872d58f7eac
#
_cell.length_a   1.000
_cell.length_b   1.000
_cell.length_c   1.000
_cell.angle_alpha   90.00
_cell.angle_beta   90.00
_cell.angle_gamma   90.00
#
_symmetry.space_group_name_H-M   'P 1'
#
loop_
_entity.id
_entity.type
_entity.pdbx_description
1 polymer ?
#
loop_
_entity_poly.entity_id
_entity_poly.type
_entity_poly.pdbx_seq_one_letter_code
_entity_poly.pdbx_strand_id
1 'polypeptide(L)'
;MVLVSDLIEGADLGVRAVLLPAPHAAVTWVVATELLQPASYLEGGELVLTTGLVMADAEAATWREYVASLVEAGVAALGLGTGIAFDTVPEDLREACRAGRLNLIEVPLEVSFASISREVGAMLQATEPEIGAEGAGDEETLVLQQLTRAAAKDNQSAIMR
;
A
#
# COMPACT_ATOMS: atom_id res chain seq x y z
N MET A 1 14.86 -7.14 4.29
CA MET A 1 14.17 -6.07 3.56
C MET A 1 13.17 -6.68 2.61
N VAL A 2 11.97 -6.12 2.57
CA VAL A 2 10.93 -6.62 1.69
C VAL A 2 10.84 -5.68 0.50
N LEU A 3 10.93 -6.24 -0.71
CA LEU A 3 10.86 -5.44 -1.94
C LEU A 3 9.52 -5.68 -2.62
N VAL A 4 9.12 -4.76 -3.47
CA VAL A 4 7.88 -4.93 -4.21
C VAL A 4 7.90 -6.25 -4.99
N SER A 5 9.04 -6.59 -5.60
CA SER A 5 9.15 -7.85 -6.33
C SER A 5 8.90 -9.06 -5.44
N ASP A 6 9.24 -8.96 -4.15
CA ASP A 6 8.99 -10.08 -3.24
C ASP A 6 7.50 -10.32 -3.05
N LEU A 7 6.70 -9.27 -3.13
CA LEU A 7 5.26 -9.40 -2.96
C LEU A 7 4.65 -10.15 -4.15
N ILE A 8 5.25 -10.00 -5.31
CA ILE A 8 4.72 -10.62 -6.53
C ILE A 8 5.26 -12.03 -6.70
N GLU A 9 6.56 -12.21 -6.45
CA GLU A 9 7.22 -13.47 -6.76
C GLU A 9 7.45 -14.35 -5.56
N GLY A 10 7.73 -13.74 -4.44
CA GLY A 10 8.17 -14.50 -3.27
C GLY A 10 7.08 -14.81 -2.27
N ALA A 11 5.90 -14.27 -2.43
CA ALA A 11 4.81 -14.49 -1.50
C ALA A 11 3.57 -14.92 -2.27
N ASP A 12 2.69 -15.66 -1.61
CA ASP A 12 1.47 -16.14 -2.26
C ASP A 12 0.33 -15.23 -1.82
N LEU A 13 0.36 -13.99 -2.28
CA LEU A 13 -0.66 -13.02 -1.89
C LEU A 13 -1.87 -12.99 -2.79
N GLY A 14 -1.76 -13.57 -3.99
CA GLY A 14 -2.86 -13.53 -4.94
C GLY A 14 -2.95 -12.24 -5.73
N VAL A 15 -1.98 -11.36 -5.60
CA VAL A 15 -2.00 -10.09 -6.33
C VAL A 15 -1.29 -10.25 -7.68
N ARG A 16 -1.55 -9.32 -8.59
CA ARG A 16 -0.97 -9.35 -9.92
C ARG A 16 -0.23 -8.07 -10.21
N ALA A 17 0.93 -8.17 -10.83
CA ALA A 17 1.68 -6.99 -11.23
C ALA A 17 1.05 -6.41 -12.48
N VAL A 18 0.84 -5.09 -12.48
CA VAL A 18 0.38 -4.38 -13.67
C VAL A 18 1.54 -3.64 -14.28
N LEU A 19 2.28 -2.87 -13.48
CA LEU A 19 3.48 -2.17 -13.92
C LEU A 19 4.47 -2.23 -12.78
N LEU A 20 5.71 -2.57 -13.07
CA LEU A 20 6.74 -2.59 -12.04
C LEU A 20 7.97 -1.83 -12.52
N PRO A 21 7.86 -0.50 -12.69
CA PRO A 21 9.01 0.29 -13.12
C PRO A 21 10.13 0.33 -12.10
N ALA A 22 9.83 0.06 -10.82
CA ALA A 22 10.84 0.05 -9.77
C ALA A 22 10.61 -1.17 -8.87
N PRO A 23 10.81 -2.39 -9.40
CA PRO A 23 10.45 -3.60 -8.65
C PRO A 23 11.25 -3.81 -7.37
N HIS A 24 12.39 -3.16 -7.24
CA HIS A 24 13.22 -3.33 -6.06
C HIS A 24 13.00 -2.24 -5.02
N ALA A 25 11.92 -1.46 -5.15
CA ALA A 25 11.58 -0.49 -4.13
C ALA A 25 11.27 -1.23 -2.83
N ALA A 26 11.76 -0.69 -1.72
CA ALA A 26 11.56 -1.33 -0.42
C ALA A 26 10.19 -0.99 0.14
N VAL A 27 9.51 -1.99 0.68
CA VAL A 27 8.21 -1.81 1.30
C VAL A 27 8.41 -1.76 2.80
N THR A 28 7.95 -0.68 3.42
CA THR A 28 8.12 -0.50 4.86
C THR A 28 6.85 -0.77 5.63
N TRP A 29 5.70 -0.63 4.98
CA TRP A 29 4.42 -0.85 5.66
C TRP A 29 3.31 -0.97 4.63
N VAL A 30 2.12 -1.32 5.09
CA VAL A 30 0.95 -1.40 4.22
C VAL A 30 -0.11 -0.46 4.78
N VAL A 31 -0.69 0.35 3.92
CA VAL A 31 -1.74 1.29 4.31
C VAL A 31 -2.91 1.11 3.35
N ALA A 32 -4.10 0.84 3.90
CA ALA A 32 -5.30 0.77 3.08
C ALA A 32 -6.08 2.05 3.33
N THR A 33 -6.35 2.81 2.28
CA THR A 33 -7.02 4.09 2.44
C THR A 33 -7.85 4.41 1.20
N GLU A 34 -9.00 5.05 1.41
CA GLU A 34 -9.82 5.52 0.32
C GLU A 34 -9.79 7.03 0.22
N LEU A 35 -8.86 7.68 0.90
CA LEU A 35 -8.75 9.13 0.84
C LEU A 35 -8.26 9.57 -0.54
N LEU A 36 -8.77 10.70 -1.00
CA LEU A 36 -8.36 11.23 -2.28
C LEU A 36 -6.94 11.80 -2.20
N GLN A 37 -6.53 12.29 -1.05
CA GLN A 37 -5.20 12.86 -0.87
C GLN A 37 -4.55 12.25 0.35
N PRO A 38 -4.10 11.00 0.26
CA PRO A 38 -3.52 10.34 1.43
C PRO A 38 -2.09 10.74 1.74
N ALA A 39 -1.45 11.49 0.82
CA ALA A 39 -0.01 11.75 0.94
C ALA A 39 0.40 12.39 2.26
N SER A 40 -0.47 13.20 2.86
CA SER A 40 -0.10 13.87 4.10
C SER A 40 0.02 12.91 5.28
N TYR A 41 -0.48 11.69 5.12
CA TYR A 41 -0.39 10.69 6.18
C TYR A 41 0.66 9.63 5.90
N LEU A 42 1.40 9.76 4.80
CA LEU A 42 2.36 8.75 4.40
C LEU A 42 3.77 9.21 4.70
N GLU A 43 4.64 8.27 4.97
CA GLU A 43 6.01 8.59 5.35
C GLU A 43 7.04 8.10 4.33
N GLY A 44 6.61 7.29 3.38
CA GLY A 44 7.52 6.76 2.38
C GLY A 44 7.69 5.26 2.54
N GLY A 45 7.74 4.56 1.42
CA GLY A 45 7.92 3.12 1.42
C GLY A 45 6.67 2.30 1.61
N GLU A 46 5.50 2.94 1.66
CA GLU A 46 4.28 2.17 1.88
C GLU A 46 3.82 1.44 0.62
N LEU A 47 3.16 0.31 0.83
CA LEU A 47 2.27 -0.25 -0.18
C LEU A 47 0.90 0.31 0.14
N VAL A 48 0.36 1.15 -0.73
CA VAL A 48 -0.93 1.79 -0.52
C VAL A 48 -1.99 0.98 -1.24
N LEU A 49 -3.02 0.56 -0.51
CA LEU A 49 -4.12 -0.22 -1.08
C LEU A 49 -5.38 0.62 -1.10
N THR A 50 -6.08 0.62 -2.21
CA THR A 50 -7.31 1.36 -2.34
C THR A 50 -8.24 0.65 -3.32
N THR A 51 -9.56 0.82 -3.15
CA THR A 51 -10.50 0.33 -4.15
C THR A 51 -10.73 1.36 -5.24
N GLY A 52 -10.27 2.60 -5.01
CA GLY A 52 -10.49 3.66 -5.98
C GLY A 52 -11.91 4.19 -5.98
N LEU A 53 -12.71 3.88 -4.95
CA LEU A 53 -14.10 4.28 -4.94
C LEU A 53 -14.28 5.78 -5.07
N VAL A 54 -13.42 6.57 -4.39
CA VAL A 54 -13.53 8.02 -4.49
C VAL A 54 -13.09 8.53 -5.84
N MET A 55 -12.49 7.68 -6.66
CA MET A 55 -12.01 8.05 -7.99
C MET A 55 -12.88 7.48 -9.09
N ALA A 56 -14.08 6.98 -8.74
CA ALA A 56 -14.90 6.26 -9.72
C ALA A 56 -15.21 7.07 -10.96
N ASP A 57 -15.39 8.39 -10.80
CA ASP A 57 -15.69 9.24 -11.94
C ASP A 57 -14.51 10.15 -12.29
N ALA A 58 -13.31 9.84 -11.86
CA ALA A 58 -12.18 10.72 -12.04
C ALA A 58 -11.73 10.76 -13.49
N GLU A 59 -11.28 11.94 -13.91
CA GLU A 59 -10.71 12.09 -15.23
C GLU A 59 -9.21 11.83 -15.17
N ALA A 60 -8.59 11.76 -16.34
CA ALA A 60 -7.17 11.46 -16.41
C ALA A 60 -6.32 12.41 -15.58
N ALA A 61 -6.67 13.70 -15.57
CA ALA A 61 -5.90 14.67 -14.81
C ALA A 61 -5.94 14.38 -13.32
N THR A 62 -7.11 13.94 -12.81
CA THR A 62 -7.24 13.62 -11.40
C THR A 62 -6.39 12.40 -11.05
N TRP A 63 -6.36 11.40 -11.93
CA TRP A 63 -5.50 10.24 -11.69
C TRP A 63 -4.02 10.66 -11.67
N ARG A 64 -3.63 11.56 -12.56
CA ARG A 64 -2.25 12.02 -12.58
C ARG A 64 -1.88 12.74 -11.29
N GLU A 65 -2.78 13.57 -10.77
CA GLU A 65 -2.51 14.28 -9.52
C GLU A 65 -2.43 13.31 -8.36
N TYR A 66 -3.32 12.33 -8.34
CA TYR A 66 -3.33 11.33 -7.28
C TYR A 66 -2.00 10.57 -7.26
N VAL A 67 -1.58 10.08 -8.42
CA VAL A 67 -0.34 9.31 -8.52
C VAL A 67 0.86 10.19 -8.20
N ALA A 68 0.87 11.43 -8.69
CA ALA A 68 1.99 12.31 -8.43
C ALA A 68 2.17 12.55 -6.92
N SER A 69 1.06 12.66 -6.19
CA SER A 69 1.16 12.88 -4.76
C SER A 69 1.73 11.64 -4.05
N LEU A 70 1.39 10.45 -4.53
CA LEU A 70 1.95 9.23 -3.94
C LEU A 70 3.44 9.13 -4.24
N VAL A 71 3.84 9.47 -5.45
CA VAL A 71 5.25 9.43 -5.82
C VAL A 71 6.04 10.43 -4.97
N GLU A 72 5.47 11.61 -4.76
CA GLU A 72 6.13 12.62 -3.97
C GLU A 72 6.29 12.17 -2.52
N ALA A 73 5.32 11.41 -2.02
CA ALA A 73 5.37 10.91 -0.66
C ALA A 73 6.33 9.71 -0.51
N GLY A 74 6.88 9.20 -1.61
CA GLY A 74 7.82 8.10 -1.53
C GLY A 74 7.18 6.73 -1.44
N VAL A 75 5.94 6.58 -1.90
CA VAL A 75 5.21 5.32 -1.84
C VAL A 75 5.92 4.27 -2.68
N ALA A 76 6.02 3.04 -2.16
CA ALA A 76 6.69 1.96 -2.87
C ALA A 76 5.84 1.39 -3.99
N ALA A 77 4.54 1.30 -3.78
CA ALA A 77 3.64 0.72 -4.76
C ALA A 77 2.21 1.08 -4.44
N LEU A 78 1.38 1.09 -5.47
CA LEU A 78 -0.06 1.29 -5.31
C LEU A 78 -0.76 0.01 -5.72
N GLY A 79 -1.64 -0.49 -4.85
CA GLY A 79 -2.44 -1.67 -5.15
C GLY A 79 -3.89 -1.28 -5.30
N LEU A 80 -4.47 -1.55 -6.47
CA LEU A 80 -5.88 -1.26 -6.70
C LEU A 80 -6.69 -2.53 -6.57
N GLY A 81 -7.66 -2.49 -5.64
CA GLY A 81 -8.58 -3.61 -5.50
C GLY A 81 -9.65 -3.51 -6.55
N THR A 82 -9.75 -4.51 -7.42
CA THR A 82 -10.76 -4.52 -8.47
C THR A 82 -11.96 -5.34 -8.03
N GLY A 83 -13.09 -5.11 -8.68
CA GLY A 83 -14.32 -5.81 -8.36
C GLY A 83 -15.31 -4.99 -7.56
N ILE A 84 -14.94 -3.79 -7.12
CA ILE A 84 -15.84 -2.92 -6.36
C ILE A 84 -16.16 -1.69 -7.18
N ALA A 85 -15.23 -0.75 -7.31
CA ALA A 85 -15.48 0.45 -8.12
C ALA A 85 -15.08 0.24 -9.57
N PHE A 86 -14.07 -0.59 -9.80
CA PHE A 86 -13.58 -0.85 -11.14
C PHE A 86 -13.46 -2.35 -11.35
N ASP A 87 -13.96 -2.85 -12.47
CA ASP A 87 -13.82 -4.26 -12.79
C ASP A 87 -12.38 -4.60 -13.22
N THR A 88 -11.70 -3.63 -13.81
CA THR A 88 -10.31 -3.79 -14.21
C THR A 88 -9.57 -2.52 -13.88
N VAL A 89 -8.25 -2.57 -13.91
CA VAL A 89 -7.45 -1.39 -13.62
C VAL A 89 -7.69 -0.36 -14.72
N PRO A 90 -8.10 0.86 -14.37
CA PRO A 90 -8.36 1.89 -15.39
C PRO A 90 -7.11 2.25 -16.17
N GLU A 91 -7.29 2.50 -17.45
CA GLU A 91 -6.17 2.88 -18.30
C GLU A 91 -5.55 4.20 -17.84
N ASP A 92 -6.38 5.15 -17.41
CA ASP A 92 -5.86 6.43 -16.93
C ASP A 92 -4.94 6.24 -15.71
N LEU A 93 -5.27 5.31 -14.83
CA LEU A 93 -4.41 5.02 -13.69
C LEU A 93 -3.12 4.38 -14.16
N ARG A 94 -3.22 3.45 -15.10
CA ARG A 94 -2.03 2.79 -15.62
C ARG A 94 -1.08 3.79 -16.25
N GLU A 95 -1.63 4.72 -17.05
CA GLU A 95 -0.78 5.71 -17.69
C GLU A 95 -0.16 6.67 -16.67
N ALA A 96 -0.92 7.03 -15.64
CA ALA A 96 -0.38 7.92 -14.61
C ALA A 96 0.77 7.23 -13.87
N CYS A 97 0.63 5.95 -13.56
CA CYS A 97 1.69 5.22 -12.87
C CYS A 97 2.90 5.04 -13.77
N ARG A 98 2.68 4.83 -15.08
CA ARG A 98 3.80 4.70 -15.98
C ARG A 98 4.59 6.02 -16.04
N ALA A 99 3.89 7.14 -16.16
CA ALA A 99 4.56 8.43 -16.25
C ALA A 99 5.28 8.77 -14.94
N GLY A 100 4.70 8.41 -13.80
CA GLY A 100 5.30 8.69 -12.51
C GLY A 100 6.26 7.63 -12.03
N ARG A 101 6.40 6.53 -12.78
CA ARG A 101 7.26 5.41 -12.44
C ARG A 101 6.89 4.81 -11.09
N LEU A 102 5.59 4.69 -10.84
CA LEU A 102 5.08 4.10 -9.61
C LEU A 102 4.65 2.66 -9.89
N ASN A 103 5.09 1.74 -9.05
CA ASN A 103 4.67 0.35 -9.16
C ASN A 103 3.16 0.26 -8.96
N LEU A 104 2.49 -0.54 -9.78
CA LEU A 104 1.04 -0.69 -9.74
C LEU A 104 0.72 -2.18 -9.75
N ILE A 105 -0.04 -2.62 -8.74
CA ILE A 105 -0.46 -4.00 -8.68
C ILE A 105 -1.98 -4.04 -8.59
N GLU A 106 -2.55 -5.16 -9.02
CA GLU A 106 -3.98 -5.37 -8.95
C GLU A 106 -4.28 -6.38 -7.85
N VAL A 107 -5.27 -6.07 -7.01
CA VAL A 107 -5.70 -6.96 -5.95
C VAL A 107 -7.09 -7.46 -6.33
N PRO A 108 -7.21 -8.73 -6.74
CA PRO A 108 -8.53 -9.24 -7.13
C PRO A 108 -9.52 -9.23 -5.97
N LEU A 109 -10.80 -9.21 -6.28
CA LEU A 109 -11.84 -9.07 -5.28
C LEU A 109 -11.76 -10.15 -4.20
N GLU A 110 -11.36 -11.36 -4.57
CA GLU A 110 -11.32 -12.45 -3.61
C GLU A 110 -10.15 -12.32 -2.62
N VAL A 111 -9.24 -11.38 -2.83
CA VAL A 111 -8.12 -11.16 -1.93
C VAL A 111 -8.43 -9.97 -1.05
N SER A 112 -8.44 -10.14 0.26
CA SER A 112 -8.77 -9.03 1.14
C SER A 112 -7.53 -8.19 1.43
N PHE A 113 -7.75 -6.89 1.62
CA PHE A 113 -6.65 -6.01 1.99
C PHE A 113 -6.09 -6.42 3.36
N ALA A 114 -6.96 -6.93 4.24
CA ALA A 114 -6.50 -7.34 5.56
C ALA A 114 -5.52 -8.51 5.47
N SER A 115 -5.77 -9.44 4.54
CA SER A 115 -4.85 -10.56 4.41
C SER A 115 -3.50 -10.10 3.86
N ILE A 116 -3.51 -9.14 2.95
CA ILE A 116 -2.27 -8.58 2.43
C ILE A 116 -1.50 -7.90 3.55
N SER A 117 -2.20 -7.09 4.35
CA SER A 117 -1.53 -6.39 5.45
C SER A 117 -0.92 -7.36 6.42
N ARG A 118 -1.61 -8.46 6.70
CA ARG A 118 -1.11 -9.44 7.65
C ARG A 118 0.11 -10.16 7.09
N GLU A 119 0.04 -10.56 5.82
CA GLU A 119 1.15 -11.29 5.23
C GLU A 119 2.38 -10.41 5.06
N VAL A 120 2.19 -9.18 4.61
CA VAL A 120 3.32 -8.28 4.45
C VAL A 120 3.90 -7.93 5.82
N GLY A 121 3.04 -7.74 6.82
CA GLY A 121 3.52 -7.50 8.16
C GLY A 121 4.39 -8.64 8.67
N ALA A 122 3.99 -9.89 8.38
CA ALA A 122 4.78 -11.03 8.78
C ALA A 122 6.11 -11.06 8.03
N MET A 123 6.10 -10.71 6.73
CA MET A 123 7.33 -10.67 5.98
C MET A 123 8.27 -9.61 6.52
N LEU A 124 7.75 -8.47 6.91
CA LEU A 124 8.57 -7.39 7.46
C LEU A 124 9.19 -7.82 8.78
N GLN A 125 8.44 -8.51 9.61
CA GLN A 125 9.00 -8.98 10.86
C GLN A 125 10.04 -10.06 10.63
N ALA A 126 9.82 -10.91 9.66
CA ALA A 126 10.76 -12.00 9.39
C ALA A 126 12.11 -11.50 8.92
N THR A 127 12.14 -10.33 8.26
CA THR A 127 13.39 -9.80 7.78
C THR A 127 14.05 -8.84 8.76
N GLU A 128 13.36 -8.55 9.89
CA GLU A 128 13.96 -7.68 10.88
C GLU A 128 15.07 -8.41 11.59
N PRO A 129 16.13 -7.73 11.93
CA PRO A 129 17.17 -8.37 12.70
C PRO A 129 16.64 -8.61 14.11
N GLU A 130 17.32 -9.43 14.84
CA GLU A 130 16.84 -9.75 16.12
C GLU A 130 16.81 -8.58 17.02
N ILE A 131 17.33 -7.53 16.66
CA ILE A 131 17.13 -6.35 17.39
C ILE A 131 15.70 -6.16 17.65
N GLY A 132 14.92 -6.24 16.62
CA GLY A 132 13.53 -6.08 16.77
C GLY A 132 12.98 -7.08 17.72
N ALA A 133 13.50 -8.23 17.65
CA ALA A 133 12.96 -9.26 18.47
C ALA A 133 13.18 -8.97 19.91
N GLU A 134 14.29 -8.49 20.25
CA GLU A 134 14.45 -8.31 21.57
C GLU A 134 13.79 -7.14 22.01
N GLY A 135 13.72 -6.23 21.22
CA GLY A 135 13.01 -5.13 21.61
C GLY A 135 11.67 -5.54 21.80
N ALA A 136 11.36 -6.51 21.16
CA ALA A 136 10.08 -6.85 21.15
C ALA A 136 9.58 -6.98 22.40
N GLY A 137 10.29 -7.28 23.14
CA GLY A 137 9.69 -7.41 24.27
C GLY A 137 8.73 -6.39 24.40
N ASP A 138 8.92 -5.43 23.89
CA ASP A 138 8.02 -4.51 24.07
C ASP A 138 7.18 -4.34 23.10
N GLU A 139 7.21 -4.92 22.38
CA GLU A 139 6.49 -4.83 21.51
C GLU A 139 5.33 -4.51 21.59
N GLU A 140 4.92 -4.74 22.14
CA GLU A 140 3.79 -4.44 22.17
C GLU A 140 3.71 -3.20 21.84
N THR A 141 4.34 -2.70 21.91
CA THR A 141 4.30 -1.51 21.66
C THR A 141 4.18 -1.21 20.38
N LEU A 142 4.61 -1.52 19.71
CA LEU A 142 4.54 -1.19 18.51
C LEU A 142 3.50 -1.44 17.94
N VAL A 143 3.05 -2.00 18.28
CA VAL A 143 2.11 -2.35 17.67
C VAL A 143 1.18 -1.52 17.83
N LEU A 144 1.08 -1.10 18.49
CA LEU A 144 0.23 -0.38 18.59
C LEU A 144 0.30 0.66 17.85
N GLN A 145 1.04 0.89 17.66
CA GLN A 145 1.10 1.73 16.93
C GLN A 145 0.75 1.45 15.80
N GLN A 146 0.56 0.96 15.77
CA GLN A 146 0.14 0.75 14.90
C GLN A 146 -0.93 0.56 14.80
N LEU A 147 -1.47 0.60 15.33
CA LEU A 147 -2.42 0.67 15.25
C LEU A 147 -2.88 1.40 15.27
N THR A 148 -2.64 1.70 15.51
CA THR A 148 -2.82 2.48 15.48
C THR A 148 -2.70 3.06 14.86
N ARG A 149 -2.36 3.22 14.84
CA ARG A 149 -2.22 3.74 14.22
C ARG A 149 -2.79 3.62 13.60
N ALA A 150 -3.24 3.30 13.87
CA ALA A 150 -3.69 3.35 13.41
C ALA A 150 -4.35 3.56 13.43
N ALA A 151 -4.61 3.54 13.67
CA ALA A 151 -4.99 3.93 13.78
C ALA A 151 -5.09 4.41 13.84
N ALA A 152 -5.02 4.20 13.90
CA ALA A 152 -4.73 4.86 14.08
C ALA A 152 -4.99 5.31 13.89
N LYS A 153 -5.04 5.41 13.93
CA LYS A 153 -4.93 5.95 13.88
C LYS A 153 -5.62 6.03 13.63
N ASP A 154 -6.15 5.85 13.73
CA ASP A 154 -6.33 6.18 13.67
C ASP A 154 -6.89 6.16 13.63
N ASN A 155 -7.40 6.05 13.72
CA ASN A 155 -7.40 6.40 13.74
C ASN A 155 -7.64 6.42 13.73
N GLN A 156 -7.90 6.41 13.81
CA GLN A 156 -7.69 6.84 13.80
C GLN A 156 -7.89 6.76 13.69
N SER A 157 -8.27 6.66 13.70
CA SER A 157 -8.09 7.03 13.61
C SER A 157 -8.34 7.03 13.65
N ALA A 158 -8.62 6.75 13.66
CA ALA A 158 -8.43 7.05 13.71
C ALA A 158 -8.63 7.19 14.03
N ILE A 159 -8.83 7.26 14.12
CA ILE A 159 -8.54 7.64 14.26
C ILE A 159 -8.50 7.70 14.63
N MET A 160 -8.87 7.57 14.91
CA MET A 160 -8.41 7.86 15.07
C MET A 160 -8.42 7.78 15.44
N ARG A 161 -8.67 7.85 15.60
CA ARG A 161 -8.27 8.00 15.76
C ARG A 161 -8.34 8.02 15.97
#